data_6ef12876945256b524bc82be4da0bc1e
#
_entry.id   6ef12876945256b524bc82be4da0bc1e
#
_cell.length_a   1.000
_cell.length_b   1.000
_cell.length_c   1.000
_cell.angle_alpha   90.00
_cell.angle_beta   90.00
_cell.angle_gamma   90.00
#
_symmetry.space_group_name_H-M   'P 1'
#
loop_
_entity.id
_entity.type
_entity.pdbx_description
1 polymer ?
#
loop_
_entity_poly.entity_id
_entity_poly.type
_entity_poly.pdbx_seq_one_letter_code
_entity_poly.pdbx_strand_id
1 'polypeptide(L)'
;DGGMGTMLQKYGLSNSECPDYLNISHPEIVQRIHKEYEAAGCQFITTNTFGSSPLKLEDYDLQDKVEVITEVKNAREACSSRVKIAGDMGPTGRFLSPLGDLSFDEACENYYRLAKALANAGADCLIIETIIDIQEMKAALIAAKAASNLPVICQMTYAEDGRTITGTPPKAAAILLDSMGADIIGANCSLGPDKLFNVAKEMIAATNKPIIIQPNAGMPVLENGETLFPLSAEDFARETAKFADIGVSYLGGCCGTTPEHLHALIKELENKPTVTPPKVKPFTALTCRTGVVYVGDNYAPVKIGERINPTGRKTLREDIQKGSFVSIKKEGLAEVAAGADILDVNMGVPGV
;
A
#
# COMPACT_ATOMS: atom_id res chain seq x y z
N ASP A 1 -13.74 -6.01 3.08
CA ASP A 1 -14.69 -6.05 1.98
C ASP A 1 -14.00 -6.40 0.66
N GLY A 2 -14.58 -6.02 -0.49
CA GLY A 2 -14.13 -6.38 -1.83
C GLY A 2 -14.06 -5.18 -2.78
N GLY A 3 -14.09 -5.46 -4.09
CA GLY A 3 -13.84 -4.47 -5.14
C GLY A 3 -14.94 -3.43 -5.32
N MET A 4 -14.82 -2.25 -4.71
CA MET A 4 -15.77 -1.14 -4.89
C MET A 4 -15.87 -0.73 -6.37
N GLY A 5 -14.77 -0.46 -7.06
CA GLY A 5 -14.77 -0.02 -8.45
C GLY A 5 -15.47 -0.99 -9.40
N THR A 6 -15.23 -2.31 -9.25
CA THR A 6 -15.90 -3.34 -10.08
C THR A 6 -17.40 -3.43 -9.77
N MET A 7 -17.81 -3.18 -8.53
CA MET A 7 -19.23 -3.10 -8.18
C MET A 7 -19.89 -1.85 -8.76
N LEU A 8 -19.23 -0.69 -8.72
CA LEU A 8 -19.74 0.54 -9.33
C LEU A 8 -19.94 0.38 -10.85
N GLN A 9 -19.00 -0.25 -11.56
CA GLN A 9 -19.14 -0.58 -12.98
C GLN A 9 -20.35 -1.48 -13.23
N LYS A 10 -20.58 -2.50 -12.39
CA LYS A 10 -21.77 -3.36 -12.44
C LYS A 10 -23.07 -2.56 -12.28
N TYR A 11 -23.04 -1.46 -11.53
CA TYR A 11 -24.18 -0.54 -11.36
C TYR A 11 -24.23 0.61 -12.37
N GLY A 12 -23.42 0.56 -13.43
CA GLY A 12 -23.52 1.44 -14.58
C GLY A 12 -22.58 2.64 -14.58
N LEU A 13 -21.56 2.68 -13.68
CA LEU A 13 -20.53 3.70 -13.74
C LEU A 13 -19.78 3.62 -15.07
N SER A 14 -19.71 4.73 -15.79
CA SER A 14 -18.92 4.83 -17.01
C SER A 14 -17.44 5.12 -16.72
N ASN A 15 -16.56 4.75 -17.66
CA ASN A 15 -15.11 4.96 -17.52
C ASN A 15 -14.68 6.45 -17.49
N SER A 16 -15.59 7.36 -17.83
CA SER A 16 -15.32 8.83 -17.83
C SER A 16 -15.78 9.54 -16.56
N GLU A 17 -16.51 8.86 -15.68
CA GLU A 17 -17.02 9.44 -14.44
C GLU A 17 -16.03 9.22 -13.29
N CYS A 18 -15.96 10.20 -12.38
CA CYS A 18 -15.22 10.07 -11.13
C CYS A 18 -15.96 9.13 -10.18
N PRO A 19 -15.40 7.94 -9.85
CA PRO A 19 -16.07 6.97 -8.97
C PRO A 19 -16.40 7.55 -7.60
N ASP A 20 -15.50 8.35 -7.05
CA ASP A 20 -15.60 8.92 -5.72
C ASP A 20 -16.69 10.01 -5.66
N TYR A 21 -16.96 10.69 -6.77
CA TYR A 21 -18.03 11.69 -6.84
C TYR A 21 -19.44 11.09 -6.69
N LEU A 22 -19.60 9.78 -6.88
CA LEU A 22 -20.83 9.07 -6.60
C LEU A 22 -21.25 9.13 -5.11
N ASN A 23 -20.31 9.42 -4.22
CA ASN A 23 -20.64 9.70 -2.82
C ASN A 23 -21.64 10.86 -2.67
N ILE A 24 -21.67 11.78 -3.64
CA ILE A 24 -22.52 12.97 -3.66
C ILE A 24 -23.66 12.84 -4.67
N SER A 25 -23.31 12.41 -5.91
CA SER A 25 -24.28 12.38 -7.02
C SER A 25 -25.26 11.22 -6.94
N HIS A 26 -24.78 10.05 -6.45
CA HIS A 26 -25.56 8.81 -6.35
C HIS A 26 -25.24 8.04 -5.07
N PRO A 27 -25.45 8.66 -3.88
CA PRO A 27 -25.09 8.04 -2.60
C PRO A 27 -25.85 6.72 -2.36
N GLU A 28 -27.05 6.57 -2.93
CA GLU A 28 -27.84 5.34 -2.85
C GLU A 28 -27.16 4.11 -3.45
N ILE A 29 -26.36 4.30 -4.53
CA ILE A 29 -25.59 3.23 -5.15
C ILE A 29 -24.44 2.81 -4.22
N VAL A 30 -23.68 3.79 -3.70
CA VAL A 30 -22.56 3.55 -2.78
C VAL A 30 -23.06 2.86 -1.50
N GLN A 31 -24.14 3.36 -0.90
CA GLN A 31 -24.77 2.78 0.29
C GLN A 31 -25.27 1.35 0.03
N ARG A 32 -25.79 1.08 -1.16
CA ARG A 32 -26.23 -0.26 -1.53
C ARG A 32 -25.06 -1.23 -1.56
N ILE A 33 -23.93 -0.87 -2.17
CA ILE A 33 -22.73 -1.70 -2.23
C ILE A 33 -22.21 -2.00 -0.80
N HIS A 34 -22.15 -1.00 0.06
CA HIS A 34 -21.73 -1.19 1.45
C HIS A 34 -22.65 -2.16 2.20
N LYS A 35 -23.98 -2.04 2.02
CA LYS A 35 -24.97 -2.98 2.60
C LYS A 35 -24.80 -4.40 2.09
N GLU A 36 -24.51 -4.57 0.81
CA GLU A 36 -24.28 -5.88 0.19
C GLU A 36 -23.05 -6.55 0.79
N TYR A 37 -21.94 -5.82 1.01
CA TYR A 37 -20.74 -6.35 1.68
C TYR A 37 -20.98 -6.64 3.17
N GLU A 38 -21.70 -5.79 3.90
CA GLU A 38 -22.08 -6.11 5.27
C GLU A 38 -22.95 -7.36 5.35
N ALA A 39 -23.94 -7.49 4.46
CA ALA A 39 -24.83 -8.66 4.39
C ALA A 39 -24.04 -9.95 4.05
N ALA A 40 -22.95 -9.85 3.31
CA ALA A 40 -22.02 -10.95 3.07
C ALA A 40 -21.20 -11.36 4.31
N GLY A 41 -21.23 -10.54 5.39
CA GLY A 41 -20.55 -10.80 6.66
C GLY A 41 -19.25 -10.02 6.87
N CYS A 42 -18.93 -9.04 6.02
CA CYS A 42 -17.72 -8.23 6.17
C CYS A 42 -17.74 -7.42 7.46
N GLN A 43 -16.63 -7.44 8.20
CA GLN A 43 -16.45 -6.75 9.47
C GLN A 43 -15.82 -5.37 9.31
N PHE A 44 -15.14 -5.14 8.18
CA PHE A 44 -14.57 -3.87 7.74
C PHE A 44 -15.12 -3.51 6.37
N ILE A 45 -15.49 -2.25 6.21
CA ILE A 45 -15.95 -1.67 4.95
C ILE A 45 -15.04 -0.49 4.63
N THR A 46 -14.46 -0.45 3.43
CA THR A 46 -13.70 0.69 2.92
C THR A 46 -14.66 1.74 2.36
N THR A 47 -14.33 3.01 2.56
CA THR A 47 -15.09 4.11 1.96
C THR A 47 -14.86 4.15 0.45
N ASN A 48 -15.79 4.73 -0.31
CA ASN A 48 -15.60 4.98 -1.75
C ASN A 48 -14.76 6.26 -1.95
N THR A 49 -13.48 6.21 -1.55
CA THR A 49 -12.57 7.38 -1.53
C THR A 49 -11.17 7.09 -2.05
N PHE A 50 -11.01 6.00 -2.78
CA PHE A 50 -9.74 5.55 -3.36
C PHE A 50 -9.03 6.64 -4.17
N GLY A 51 -9.77 7.37 -5.01
CA GLY A 51 -9.29 8.45 -5.86
C GLY A 51 -9.52 9.85 -5.28
N SER A 52 -9.85 9.99 -4.00
CA SER A 52 -10.30 11.27 -3.41
C SER A 52 -9.16 12.19 -2.99
N SER A 53 -7.90 11.88 -3.28
CA SER A 53 -6.79 12.80 -3.02
C SER A 53 -6.84 14.02 -3.94
N PRO A 54 -6.38 15.22 -3.51
CA PRO A 54 -6.38 16.42 -4.34
C PRO A 54 -5.78 16.18 -5.74
N LEU A 55 -4.58 15.57 -5.80
CA LEU A 55 -3.89 15.31 -7.07
C LEU A 55 -4.69 14.37 -7.99
N LYS A 56 -5.42 13.41 -7.42
CA LYS A 56 -6.22 12.47 -8.22
C LYS A 56 -7.53 13.11 -8.68
N LEU A 57 -8.12 13.97 -7.86
CA LEU A 57 -9.32 14.70 -8.21
C LEU A 57 -9.08 15.81 -9.25
N GLU A 58 -7.83 16.27 -9.47
CA GLU A 58 -7.47 17.17 -10.57
C GLU A 58 -7.85 16.59 -11.93
N ASP A 59 -7.79 15.28 -12.12
CA ASP A 59 -8.19 14.61 -13.37
C ASP A 59 -9.66 14.90 -13.75
N TYR A 60 -10.48 15.37 -12.78
CA TYR A 60 -11.92 15.63 -12.91
C TYR A 60 -12.32 17.07 -12.56
N ASP A 61 -11.38 17.99 -12.35
CA ASP A 61 -11.63 19.36 -11.87
C ASP A 61 -12.36 19.40 -10.50
N LEU A 62 -12.08 18.43 -9.62
CA LEU A 62 -12.74 18.23 -8.31
C LEU A 62 -11.80 18.40 -7.10
N GLN A 63 -10.55 18.86 -7.29
CA GLN A 63 -9.52 18.95 -6.24
C GLN A 63 -9.91 19.79 -5.02
N ASP A 64 -10.85 20.72 -5.18
CA ASP A 64 -11.37 21.56 -4.09
C ASP A 64 -12.51 20.91 -3.29
N LYS A 65 -12.95 19.70 -3.71
CA LYS A 65 -14.09 19.00 -3.10
C LYS A 65 -13.70 17.82 -2.21
N VAL A 66 -12.42 17.67 -1.86
CA VAL A 66 -11.92 16.55 -1.05
C VAL A 66 -12.79 16.32 0.18
N GLU A 67 -13.01 17.36 1.00
CA GLU A 67 -13.72 17.26 2.28
C GLU A 67 -15.19 16.86 2.12
N VAL A 68 -15.81 17.20 1.00
CA VAL A 68 -17.21 16.85 0.72
C VAL A 68 -17.33 15.45 0.14
N ILE A 69 -16.37 15.05 -0.73
CA ILE A 69 -16.35 13.71 -1.34
C ILE A 69 -16.00 12.65 -0.30
N THR A 70 -15.11 12.96 0.65
CA THR A 70 -14.63 12.03 1.68
C THR A 70 -15.59 11.83 2.85
N GLU A 71 -16.86 12.23 2.70
CA GLU A 71 -17.86 11.96 3.74
C GLU A 71 -18.00 10.45 3.98
N VAL A 72 -17.55 9.99 5.14
CA VAL A 72 -17.71 8.60 5.64
C VAL A 72 -19.17 8.24 5.89
N LYS A 73 -20.05 9.23 5.79
CA LYS A 73 -21.49 9.16 6.05
C LYS A 73 -22.17 8.02 5.30
N ASN A 74 -21.89 7.86 4.00
CA ASN A 74 -22.51 6.80 3.20
C ASN A 74 -22.28 5.40 3.78
N ALA A 75 -21.05 5.11 4.22
CA ALA A 75 -20.73 3.83 4.85
C ALA A 75 -21.38 3.71 6.24
N ARG A 76 -21.39 4.79 7.03
CA ARG A 76 -22.05 4.80 8.37
C ARG A 76 -23.55 4.62 8.30
N GLU A 77 -24.23 5.25 7.35
CA GLU A 77 -25.69 5.11 7.17
C GLU A 77 -26.06 3.76 6.56
N ALA A 78 -25.15 3.17 5.79
CA ALA A 78 -25.38 1.88 5.18
C ALA A 78 -25.20 0.71 6.15
N CYS A 79 -24.23 0.80 7.06
CA CYS A 79 -23.77 -0.32 7.88
C CYS A 79 -24.15 -0.17 9.36
N SER A 80 -24.27 -1.31 10.03
CA SER A 80 -24.51 -1.36 11.48
C SER A 80 -23.27 -0.87 12.27
N SER A 81 -23.48 -0.48 13.52
CA SER A 81 -22.40 -0.02 14.41
C SER A 81 -21.33 -1.07 14.72
N ARG A 82 -21.55 -2.34 14.36
CA ARG A 82 -20.59 -3.43 14.53
C ARG A 82 -19.51 -3.43 13.46
N VAL A 83 -19.81 -2.86 12.29
CA VAL A 83 -18.88 -2.77 11.17
C VAL A 83 -17.93 -1.59 11.38
N LYS A 84 -16.65 -1.82 11.16
CA LYS A 84 -15.61 -0.78 11.16
C LYS A 84 -15.49 -0.15 9.79
N ILE A 85 -15.39 1.16 9.75
CA ILE A 85 -15.25 1.92 8.50
C ILE A 85 -13.78 2.34 8.35
N ALA A 86 -13.15 1.85 7.30
CA ALA A 86 -11.79 2.21 6.90
C ALA A 86 -11.83 3.34 5.85
N GLY A 87 -11.23 4.47 6.18
CA GLY A 87 -11.06 5.57 5.23
C GLY A 87 -10.02 5.21 4.17
N ASP A 88 -10.44 5.05 2.94
CA ASP A 88 -9.63 4.54 1.84
C ASP A 88 -8.79 5.64 1.17
N MET A 89 -7.51 5.34 0.93
CA MET A 89 -6.50 6.23 0.38
C MET A 89 -5.68 5.48 -0.69
N GLY A 90 -6.02 5.66 -1.96
CA GLY A 90 -5.31 5.05 -3.09
C GLY A 90 -4.09 5.88 -3.55
N PRO A 91 -3.38 5.42 -4.61
CA PRO A 91 -2.21 6.09 -5.15
C PRO A 91 -2.54 7.43 -5.83
N THR A 92 -1.56 8.33 -5.85
CA THR A 92 -1.69 9.61 -6.58
C THR A 92 -1.76 9.44 -8.10
N GLY A 93 -1.33 8.29 -8.62
CA GLY A 93 -1.18 8.04 -10.05
C GLY A 93 0.08 8.66 -10.66
N ARG A 94 0.94 9.29 -9.83
CA ARG A 94 2.19 9.94 -10.25
C ARG A 94 3.40 9.32 -9.54
N PHE A 95 4.53 9.23 -10.21
CA PHE A 95 5.77 8.80 -9.58
C PHE A 95 6.47 9.96 -8.89
N LEU A 96 7.06 9.67 -7.72
CA LEU A 96 7.89 10.62 -7.00
C LEU A 96 9.26 10.78 -7.70
N SER A 97 9.84 11.98 -7.54
CA SER A 97 11.23 12.23 -7.98
C SER A 97 12.21 11.21 -7.36
N PRO A 98 13.23 10.73 -8.09
CA PRO A 98 13.61 11.11 -9.46
C PRO A 98 12.95 10.25 -10.56
N LEU A 99 12.00 9.36 -10.26
CA LEU A 99 11.33 8.52 -11.26
C LEU A 99 10.24 9.31 -12.01
N GLY A 100 9.61 10.26 -11.34
CA GLY A 100 8.62 11.17 -11.87
C GLY A 100 8.90 12.61 -11.44
N ASP A 101 7.86 13.43 -11.52
CA ASP A 101 7.91 14.89 -11.27
C ASP A 101 7.37 15.29 -9.89
N LEU A 102 6.66 14.40 -9.19
CA LEU A 102 6.08 14.69 -7.88
C LEU A 102 7.17 14.75 -6.80
N SER A 103 7.25 15.84 -6.06
CA SER A 103 8.13 15.90 -4.91
C SER A 103 7.58 15.09 -3.71
N PHE A 104 8.47 14.70 -2.79
CA PHE A 104 8.07 13.98 -1.59
C PHE A 104 7.15 14.82 -0.70
N ASP A 105 7.44 16.12 -0.58
CA ASP A 105 6.67 17.05 0.26
C ASP A 105 5.28 17.29 -0.31
N GLU A 106 5.14 17.47 -1.63
CA GLU A 106 3.83 17.55 -2.30
C GLU A 106 3.01 16.28 -2.11
N ALA A 107 3.63 15.11 -2.19
CA ALA A 107 2.95 13.85 -1.91
C ALA A 107 2.47 13.78 -0.44
N CYS A 108 3.30 14.21 0.52
CA CYS A 108 2.90 14.29 1.92
C CYS A 108 1.70 15.24 2.13
N GLU A 109 1.73 16.43 1.55
CA GLU A 109 0.63 17.40 1.67
C GLU A 109 -0.68 16.86 1.06
N ASN A 110 -0.58 16.22 -0.11
CA ASN A 110 -1.71 15.57 -0.78
C ASN A 110 -2.38 14.52 0.11
N TYR A 111 -1.59 13.61 0.68
CA TYR A 111 -2.10 12.57 1.57
C TYR A 111 -2.56 13.10 2.92
N TYR A 112 -1.91 14.14 3.45
CA TYR A 112 -2.31 14.77 4.70
C TYR A 112 -3.73 15.33 4.63
N ARG A 113 -4.05 16.06 3.55
CA ARG A 113 -5.38 16.63 3.34
C ARG A 113 -6.46 15.53 3.29
N LEU A 114 -6.22 14.46 2.51
CA LEU A 114 -7.15 13.33 2.41
C LEU A 114 -7.32 12.62 3.76
N ALA A 115 -6.21 12.25 4.42
CA ALA A 115 -6.25 11.58 5.71
C ALA A 115 -6.97 12.40 6.78
N LYS A 116 -6.77 13.72 6.79
CA LYS A 116 -7.43 14.65 7.70
C LYS A 116 -8.93 14.73 7.45
N ALA A 117 -9.34 14.77 6.18
CA ALA A 117 -10.76 14.76 5.80
C ALA A 117 -11.44 13.47 6.25
N LEU A 118 -10.85 12.29 5.98
CA LEU A 118 -11.38 10.98 6.38
C LEU A 118 -11.48 10.84 7.90
N ALA A 119 -10.46 11.27 8.64
CA ALA A 119 -10.48 11.24 10.10
C ALA A 119 -11.57 12.15 10.69
N ASN A 120 -11.71 13.37 10.16
CA ASN A 120 -12.73 14.32 10.59
C ASN A 120 -14.14 13.83 10.24
N ALA A 121 -14.31 13.10 9.15
CA ALA A 121 -15.58 12.48 8.74
C ALA A 121 -15.95 11.26 9.60
N GLY A 122 -15.07 10.78 10.48
CA GLY A 122 -15.36 9.74 11.46
C GLY A 122 -15.03 8.32 11.01
N ALA A 123 -13.99 8.13 10.21
CA ALA A 123 -13.43 6.81 9.95
C ALA A 123 -12.92 6.15 11.25
N ASP A 124 -12.97 4.82 11.34
CA ASP A 124 -12.42 4.07 12.49
C ASP A 124 -10.91 3.80 12.33
N CYS A 125 -10.43 3.71 11.09
CA CYS A 125 -9.02 3.57 10.71
C CYS A 125 -8.81 4.14 9.31
N LEU A 126 -7.54 4.31 8.92
CA LEU A 126 -7.16 4.67 7.56
C LEU A 126 -6.53 3.46 6.88
N ILE A 127 -6.84 3.26 5.60
CA ILE A 127 -6.23 2.24 4.76
C ILE A 127 -5.56 2.91 3.56
N ILE A 128 -4.25 2.70 3.42
CA ILE A 128 -3.46 3.13 2.28
C ILE A 128 -3.24 1.88 1.45
N GLU A 129 -3.80 1.84 0.24
CA GLU A 129 -3.81 0.63 -0.56
C GLU A 129 -3.38 0.83 -2.00
N THR A 130 -3.03 -0.27 -2.67
CA THR A 130 -2.68 -0.31 -4.10
C THR A 130 -1.45 0.53 -4.45
N ILE A 131 -0.57 0.74 -3.49
CA ILE A 131 0.65 1.53 -3.67
C ILE A 131 1.76 0.68 -4.28
N ILE A 132 2.34 1.17 -5.38
CA ILE A 132 3.37 0.48 -6.18
C ILE A 132 4.79 1.01 -5.96
N ASP A 133 4.94 2.16 -5.30
CA ASP A 133 6.23 2.75 -4.94
C ASP A 133 6.36 2.95 -3.43
N ILE A 134 7.44 2.42 -2.87
CA ILE A 134 7.70 2.50 -1.43
C ILE A 134 7.93 3.94 -0.95
N GLN A 135 8.38 4.87 -1.81
CA GLN A 135 8.52 6.27 -1.45
C GLN A 135 7.16 6.95 -1.33
N GLU A 136 6.22 6.64 -2.22
CA GLU A 136 4.84 7.10 -2.12
C GLU A 136 4.18 6.55 -0.83
N MET A 137 4.34 5.27 -0.55
CA MET A 137 3.85 4.67 0.70
C MET A 137 4.42 5.36 1.95
N LYS A 138 5.71 5.72 1.95
CA LYS A 138 6.32 6.50 3.04
C LYS A 138 5.66 7.86 3.23
N ALA A 139 5.46 8.60 2.14
CA ALA A 139 4.80 9.91 2.18
C ALA A 139 3.38 9.79 2.73
N ALA A 140 2.61 8.81 2.24
CA ALA A 140 1.25 8.56 2.67
C ALA A 140 1.15 8.16 4.15
N LEU A 141 2.03 7.27 4.64
CA LEU A 141 2.04 6.84 6.04
C LEU A 141 2.45 7.99 6.98
N ILE A 142 3.47 8.78 6.64
CA ILE A 142 3.88 9.97 7.41
C ILE A 142 2.70 10.95 7.50
N ALA A 143 2.06 11.23 6.38
CA ALA A 143 0.91 12.14 6.30
C ALA A 143 -0.28 11.63 7.14
N ALA A 144 -0.63 10.36 7.01
CA ALA A 144 -1.73 9.74 7.76
C ALA A 144 -1.51 9.80 9.30
N LYS A 145 -0.28 9.48 9.74
CA LYS A 145 0.09 9.57 11.16
C LYS A 145 0.14 11.01 11.69
N ALA A 146 0.51 11.98 10.84
CA ALA A 146 0.47 13.41 11.20
C ALA A 146 -0.96 13.97 11.24
N ALA A 147 -1.85 13.47 10.39
CA ALA A 147 -3.23 13.94 10.28
C ALA A 147 -4.13 13.49 11.43
N SER A 148 -3.89 12.28 12.00
CA SER A 148 -4.75 11.69 13.01
C SER A 148 -4.02 10.64 13.88
N ASN A 149 -4.67 10.24 14.98
CA ASN A 149 -4.26 9.11 15.82
C ASN A 149 -4.95 7.79 15.46
N LEU A 150 -5.64 7.72 14.33
CA LEU A 150 -6.31 6.50 13.90
C LEU A 150 -5.29 5.41 13.54
N PRO A 151 -5.65 4.14 13.73
CA PRO A 151 -4.84 3.03 13.18
C PRO A 151 -4.67 3.18 11.67
N VAL A 152 -3.48 2.86 11.16
CA VAL A 152 -3.16 2.94 9.73
C VAL A 152 -2.79 1.56 9.19
N ILE A 153 -3.52 1.14 8.17
CA ILE A 153 -3.30 -0.08 7.40
C ILE A 153 -2.52 0.32 6.14
N CYS A 154 -1.44 -0.39 5.82
CA CYS A 154 -0.60 -0.12 4.66
C CYS A 154 -0.50 -1.34 3.76
N GLN A 155 -0.95 -1.24 2.51
CA GLN A 155 -0.93 -2.33 1.53
C GLN A 155 -0.16 -1.94 0.27
N MET A 156 0.88 -2.73 -0.01
CA MET A 156 1.65 -2.60 -1.25
C MET A 156 1.09 -3.50 -2.34
N THR A 157 1.29 -3.12 -3.59
CA THR A 157 0.91 -3.93 -4.75
C THR A 157 2.14 -4.50 -5.45
N TYR A 158 2.09 -5.79 -5.74
CA TYR A 158 3.21 -6.58 -6.27
C TYR A 158 2.90 -7.08 -7.69
N ALA A 159 3.95 -7.19 -8.52
CA ALA A 159 3.91 -7.83 -9.82
C ALA A 159 4.18 -9.34 -9.69
N GLU A 160 4.11 -10.08 -10.80
CA GLU A 160 4.25 -11.55 -10.82
C GLU A 160 5.61 -12.05 -10.31
N ASP A 161 6.64 -11.23 -10.40
CA ASP A 161 7.98 -11.54 -9.88
C ASP A 161 8.09 -11.39 -8.35
N GLY A 162 7.00 -11.04 -7.68
CA GLY A 162 6.93 -10.83 -6.24
C GLY A 162 7.54 -9.52 -5.76
N ARG A 163 7.77 -8.55 -6.66
CA ARG A 163 8.26 -7.21 -6.33
C ARG A 163 7.24 -6.16 -6.74
N THR A 164 7.30 -4.98 -6.11
CA THR A 164 6.56 -3.84 -6.65
C THR A 164 7.15 -3.42 -7.99
N ILE A 165 6.42 -2.64 -8.77
CA ILE A 165 6.92 -2.16 -10.08
C ILE A 165 8.23 -1.35 -9.95
N THR A 166 8.49 -0.74 -8.80
CA THR A 166 9.74 -0.02 -8.48
C THR A 166 10.82 -0.92 -7.88
N GLY A 167 10.56 -2.24 -7.78
CA GLY A 167 11.53 -3.27 -7.39
C GLY A 167 11.56 -3.61 -5.89
N THR A 168 10.62 -3.12 -5.09
CA THR A 168 10.62 -3.37 -3.63
C THR A 168 10.12 -4.78 -3.31
N PRO A 169 10.93 -5.63 -2.64
CA PRO A 169 10.48 -6.94 -2.20
C PRO A 169 9.59 -6.84 -0.94
N PRO A 170 8.69 -7.82 -0.71
CA PRO A 170 7.75 -7.82 0.41
C PRO A 170 8.41 -7.65 1.78
N LYS A 171 9.55 -8.31 1.97
CA LYS A 171 10.32 -8.24 3.20
C LYS A 171 10.84 -6.82 3.49
N ALA A 172 11.34 -6.10 2.48
CA ALA A 172 11.82 -4.73 2.65
C ALA A 172 10.66 -3.78 2.99
N ALA A 173 9.52 -3.92 2.32
CA ALA A 173 8.32 -3.15 2.62
C ALA A 173 7.84 -3.42 4.05
N ALA A 174 7.72 -4.68 4.48
CA ALA A 174 7.25 -5.03 5.81
C ALA A 174 8.15 -4.46 6.92
N ILE A 175 9.47 -4.60 6.79
CA ILE A 175 10.44 -4.04 7.77
C ILE A 175 10.33 -2.51 7.85
N LEU A 176 10.26 -1.84 6.71
CA LEU A 176 10.15 -0.38 6.67
C LEU A 176 8.84 0.09 7.31
N LEU A 177 7.71 -0.47 6.90
CA LEU A 177 6.39 -0.06 7.38
C LEU A 177 6.21 -0.33 8.88
N ASP A 178 6.73 -1.45 9.39
CA ASP A 178 6.77 -1.73 10.82
C ASP A 178 7.58 -0.67 11.57
N SER A 179 8.79 -0.33 11.09
CA SER A 179 9.65 0.67 11.70
C SER A 179 9.04 2.08 11.67
N MET A 180 8.21 2.39 10.70
CA MET A 180 7.49 3.66 10.57
C MET A 180 6.17 3.70 11.35
N GLY A 181 5.78 2.61 12.00
CA GLY A 181 4.63 2.55 12.88
C GLY A 181 3.30 2.28 12.17
N ALA A 182 3.29 1.60 11.02
CA ALA A 182 2.07 1.02 10.48
C ALA A 182 1.45 0.05 11.50
N ASP A 183 0.13 0.03 11.64
CA ASP A 183 -0.56 -0.82 12.60
C ASP A 183 -0.86 -2.20 12.01
N ILE A 184 -1.18 -2.26 10.72
CA ILE A 184 -1.40 -3.46 9.93
C ILE A 184 -0.65 -3.28 8.60
N ILE A 185 0.00 -4.34 8.13
CA ILE A 185 0.81 -4.33 6.90
C ILE A 185 0.28 -5.39 5.95
N GLY A 186 0.31 -5.13 4.65
CA GLY A 186 -0.20 -6.14 3.72
C GLY A 186 0.05 -5.89 2.26
N ALA A 187 -0.71 -6.63 1.47
CA ALA A 187 -0.70 -6.57 0.02
C ALA A 187 -2.10 -6.70 -0.55
N ASN A 188 -2.37 -5.96 -1.61
CA ASN A 188 -3.63 -6.04 -2.33
C ASN A 188 -3.46 -5.87 -3.84
N CYS A 189 -4.51 -6.20 -4.56
CA CYS A 189 -4.65 -5.97 -6.00
C CYS A 189 -3.60 -6.68 -6.88
N SER A 190 -3.62 -6.40 -8.19
CA SER A 190 -2.74 -6.91 -9.24
C SER A 190 -2.78 -8.44 -9.43
N LEU A 191 -2.61 -9.20 -8.36
CA LEU A 191 -2.43 -10.66 -8.39
C LEU A 191 -3.62 -11.41 -7.78
N GLY A 192 -3.82 -12.66 -8.22
CA GLY A 192 -4.72 -13.59 -7.57
C GLY A 192 -4.12 -14.21 -6.30
N PRO A 193 -4.92 -15.01 -5.56
CA PRO A 193 -4.49 -15.58 -4.28
C PRO A 193 -3.23 -16.44 -4.38
N ASP A 194 -3.07 -17.22 -5.43
CA ASP A 194 -1.96 -18.13 -5.67
C ASP A 194 -0.60 -17.40 -5.68
N LYS A 195 -0.54 -16.26 -6.36
CA LYS A 195 0.68 -15.44 -6.49
C LYS A 195 0.98 -14.65 -5.22
N LEU A 196 -0.03 -14.10 -4.55
CA LEU A 196 0.16 -13.34 -3.31
C LEU A 196 0.56 -14.22 -2.12
N PHE A 197 0.41 -15.54 -2.20
CA PHE A 197 0.74 -16.43 -1.09
C PHE A 197 2.22 -16.36 -0.66
N ASN A 198 3.14 -16.27 -1.62
CA ASN A 198 4.56 -16.11 -1.31
C ASN A 198 4.89 -14.70 -0.77
N VAL A 199 4.21 -13.67 -1.27
CA VAL A 199 4.31 -12.30 -0.75
C VAL A 199 3.93 -12.27 0.74
N ALA A 200 2.81 -12.89 1.10
CA ALA A 200 2.36 -12.98 2.50
C ALA A 200 3.38 -13.71 3.40
N LYS A 201 3.95 -14.82 2.94
CA LYS A 201 4.99 -15.55 3.68
C LYS A 201 6.23 -14.70 3.98
N GLU A 202 6.68 -13.93 2.98
CA GLU A 202 7.83 -13.04 3.16
C GLU A 202 7.54 -11.92 4.16
N MET A 203 6.32 -11.35 4.13
CA MET A 203 5.90 -10.31 5.08
C MET A 203 5.81 -10.87 6.51
N ILE A 204 5.15 -12.02 6.70
CA ILE A 204 5.03 -12.68 8.01
C ILE A 204 6.42 -12.99 8.62
N ALA A 205 7.39 -13.37 7.79
CA ALA A 205 8.75 -13.65 8.24
C ALA A 205 9.55 -12.38 8.61
N ALA A 206 9.04 -11.18 8.33
CA ALA A 206 9.76 -9.92 8.46
C ALA A 206 9.23 -9.00 9.57
N THR A 207 8.01 -9.21 10.07
CA THR A 207 7.38 -8.37 11.07
C THR A 207 6.51 -9.16 12.03
N ASN A 208 6.28 -8.61 13.23
CA ASN A 208 5.29 -9.12 14.19
C ASN A 208 3.94 -8.38 14.09
N LYS A 209 3.79 -7.45 13.14
CA LYS A 209 2.52 -6.77 12.90
C LYS A 209 1.51 -7.70 12.26
N PRO A 210 0.21 -7.50 12.51
CA PRO A 210 -0.84 -8.22 11.80
C PRO A 210 -0.71 -8.02 10.28
N ILE A 211 -0.94 -9.08 9.53
CA ILE A 211 -0.89 -9.04 8.06
C ILE A 211 -2.30 -9.06 7.49
N ILE A 212 -2.54 -8.23 6.48
CA ILE A 212 -3.76 -8.18 5.66
C ILE A 212 -3.44 -8.54 4.21
N ILE A 213 -4.27 -9.38 3.59
CA ILE A 213 -4.16 -9.74 2.17
C ILE A 213 -5.52 -9.62 1.50
N GLN A 214 -5.57 -8.87 0.39
CA GLN A 214 -6.78 -8.66 -0.42
C GLN A 214 -6.47 -8.90 -1.91
N PRO A 215 -6.51 -10.17 -2.37
CA PRO A 215 -6.23 -10.52 -3.75
C PRO A 215 -7.36 -10.12 -4.69
N ASN A 216 -7.06 -10.04 -5.98
CA ASN A 216 -8.07 -10.01 -7.03
C ASN A 216 -8.76 -11.38 -7.17
N ALA A 217 -9.96 -11.40 -7.77
CA ALA A 217 -10.64 -12.64 -8.13
C ALA A 217 -9.95 -13.33 -9.34
N GLY A 218 -8.66 -13.59 -9.22
CA GLY A 218 -7.77 -14.09 -10.28
C GLY A 218 -7.09 -12.96 -11.05
N MET A 219 -6.22 -13.35 -12.00
CA MET A 219 -5.58 -12.40 -12.92
C MET A 219 -6.62 -11.87 -13.92
N PRO A 220 -6.66 -10.55 -14.16
CA PRO A 220 -7.59 -9.99 -15.12
C PRO A 220 -7.31 -10.52 -16.55
N VAL A 221 -8.36 -10.86 -17.26
CA VAL A 221 -8.34 -11.22 -18.67
C VAL A 221 -9.19 -10.25 -19.47
N LEU A 222 -8.74 -9.89 -20.66
CA LEU A 222 -9.51 -9.02 -21.56
C LEU A 222 -10.31 -9.89 -22.52
N GLU A 223 -11.64 -9.87 -22.42
CA GLU A 223 -12.55 -10.55 -23.32
C GLU A 223 -13.56 -9.55 -23.90
N ASN A 224 -13.67 -9.50 -25.23
CA ASN A 224 -14.59 -8.60 -25.96
C ASN A 224 -14.48 -7.11 -25.55
N GLY A 225 -13.29 -6.66 -25.11
CA GLY A 225 -13.07 -5.29 -24.66
C GLY A 225 -13.43 -5.01 -23.18
N GLU A 226 -13.88 -6.03 -22.46
CA GLU A 226 -14.19 -5.97 -21.03
C GLU A 226 -13.11 -6.70 -20.21
N THR A 227 -12.79 -6.14 -19.03
CA THR A 227 -11.88 -6.78 -18.07
C THR A 227 -12.68 -7.74 -17.20
N LEU A 228 -12.38 -9.03 -17.31
CA LEU A 228 -13.01 -10.08 -16.52
C LEU A 228 -12.02 -10.66 -15.51
N PHE A 229 -12.53 -11.09 -14.35
CA PHE A 229 -11.78 -11.77 -13.31
C PHE A 229 -12.28 -13.22 -13.24
N PRO A 230 -11.41 -14.22 -13.52
CA PRO A 230 -11.88 -15.57 -13.86
C PRO A 230 -12.18 -16.48 -12.68
N LEU A 231 -11.80 -16.14 -11.45
CA LEU A 231 -12.07 -17.01 -10.29
C LEU A 231 -13.53 -16.92 -9.86
N SER A 232 -14.17 -18.08 -9.73
CA SER A 232 -15.48 -18.19 -9.09
C SER A 232 -15.40 -17.84 -7.60
N ALA A 233 -16.54 -17.55 -6.97
CA ALA A 233 -16.60 -17.26 -5.54
C ALA A 233 -16.03 -18.41 -4.69
N GLU A 234 -16.33 -19.67 -5.07
CA GLU A 234 -15.85 -20.88 -4.38
C GLU A 234 -14.34 -21.08 -4.55
N ASP A 235 -13.82 -20.89 -5.78
CA ASP A 235 -12.38 -21.04 -6.03
C ASP A 235 -11.58 -19.95 -5.34
N PHE A 236 -12.06 -18.71 -5.41
CA PHE A 236 -11.48 -17.58 -4.68
C PHE A 236 -11.44 -17.84 -3.17
N ALA A 237 -12.55 -18.28 -2.59
CA ALA A 237 -12.66 -18.57 -1.17
C ALA A 237 -11.67 -19.67 -0.74
N ARG A 238 -11.64 -20.79 -1.48
CA ARG A 238 -10.74 -21.91 -1.21
C ARG A 238 -9.26 -21.52 -1.26
N GLU A 239 -8.86 -20.75 -2.27
CA GLU A 239 -7.47 -20.32 -2.43
C GLU A 239 -7.11 -19.23 -1.40
N THR A 240 -8.00 -18.27 -1.15
CA THR A 240 -7.75 -17.18 -0.18
C THR A 240 -7.75 -17.68 1.25
N ALA A 241 -8.58 -18.65 1.60
CA ALA A 241 -8.60 -19.23 2.95
C ALA A 241 -7.27 -19.90 3.37
N LYS A 242 -6.40 -20.27 2.42
CA LYS A 242 -5.05 -20.82 2.72
C LYS A 242 -4.14 -19.82 3.45
N PHE A 243 -4.37 -18.51 3.29
CA PHE A 243 -3.60 -17.52 4.02
C PHE A 243 -3.81 -17.59 5.54
N ALA A 244 -4.98 -18.03 5.99
CA ALA A 244 -5.23 -18.26 7.41
C ALA A 244 -4.31 -19.37 7.99
N ASP A 245 -3.96 -20.37 7.18
CA ASP A 245 -3.10 -21.48 7.58
C ASP A 245 -1.64 -21.06 7.86
N ILE A 246 -1.23 -19.89 7.37
CA ILE A 246 0.09 -19.30 7.64
C ILE A 246 0.05 -18.12 8.61
N GLY A 247 -1.13 -17.78 9.15
CA GLY A 247 -1.29 -16.76 10.19
C GLY A 247 -1.54 -15.35 9.69
N VAL A 248 -2.04 -15.17 8.45
CA VAL A 248 -2.59 -13.89 8.00
C VAL A 248 -3.80 -13.53 8.86
N SER A 249 -3.83 -12.30 9.39
CA SER A 249 -4.81 -11.86 10.38
C SER A 249 -6.09 -11.28 9.78
N TYR A 250 -5.99 -10.69 8.59
CA TYR A 250 -7.10 -10.06 7.89
C TYR A 250 -7.13 -10.51 6.43
N LEU A 251 -8.31 -10.88 5.96
CA LEU A 251 -8.54 -11.33 4.60
C LEU A 251 -9.72 -10.57 4.00
N GLY A 252 -9.61 -10.28 2.73
CA GLY A 252 -10.66 -9.63 1.95
C GLY A 252 -10.45 -9.88 0.47
N GLY A 253 -10.95 -8.99 -0.36
CA GLY A 253 -10.78 -9.03 -1.79
C GLY A 253 -10.51 -7.66 -2.38
N CYS A 254 -10.01 -7.63 -3.61
CA CYS A 254 -9.80 -6.43 -4.40
C CYS A 254 -10.58 -6.56 -5.72
N CYS A 255 -10.00 -6.17 -6.85
CA CYS A 255 -10.69 -6.15 -8.14
C CYS A 255 -11.33 -7.51 -8.50
N GLY A 256 -12.55 -7.45 -9.04
CA GLY A 256 -13.34 -8.61 -9.44
C GLY A 256 -14.05 -9.33 -8.30
N THR A 257 -13.73 -9.06 -7.04
CA THR A 257 -14.44 -9.68 -5.92
C THR A 257 -15.79 -8.99 -5.66
N THR A 258 -16.79 -9.79 -5.38
CA THR A 258 -18.17 -9.38 -5.13
C THR A 258 -18.61 -9.82 -3.73
N PRO A 259 -19.78 -9.40 -3.24
CA PRO A 259 -20.34 -9.91 -1.99
C PRO A 259 -20.40 -11.44 -1.91
N GLU A 260 -20.66 -12.12 -3.03
CA GLU A 260 -20.68 -13.60 -3.10
C GLU A 260 -19.30 -14.20 -2.81
N HIS A 261 -18.23 -13.59 -3.34
CA HIS A 261 -16.84 -14.02 -3.06
C HIS A 261 -16.50 -13.89 -1.58
N LEU A 262 -16.87 -12.76 -0.95
CA LEU A 262 -16.60 -12.52 0.46
C LEU A 262 -17.46 -13.43 1.35
N HIS A 263 -18.72 -13.66 1.01
CA HIS A 263 -19.57 -14.62 1.71
C HIS A 263 -18.99 -16.05 1.68
N ALA A 264 -18.56 -16.51 0.50
CA ALA A 264 -17.93 -17.82 0.36
C ALA A 264 -16.62 -17.91 1.18
N LEU A 265 -15.80 -16.85 1.15
CA LEU A 265 -14.55 -16.80 1.94
C LEU A 265 -14.84 -16.87 3.44
N ILE A 266 -15.79 -16.09 3.95
CA ILE A 266 -16.16 -16.10 5.37
C ILE A 266 -16.63 -17.49 5.79
N LYS A 267 -17.47 -18.13 4.99
CA LYS A 267 -17.95 -19.51 5.23
C LYS A 267 -16.80 -20.52 5.25
N GLU A 268 -15.83 -20.39 4.35
CA GLU A 268 -14.65 -21.27 4.30
C GLU A 268 -13.77 -21.09 5.56
N LEU A 269 -13.74 -19.88 6.14
CA LEU A 269 -12.97 -19.56 7.33
C LEU A 269 -13.63 -19.97 8.65
N GLU A 270 -14.96 -20.15 8.70
CA GLU A 270 -15.72 -20.43 9.94
C GLU A 270 -15.16 -21.62 10.73
N ASN A 271 -14.65 -22.64 10.04
CA ASN A 271 -14.15 -23.87 10.66
C ASN A 271 -12.61 -23.93 10.68
N LYS A 272 -11.91 -22.89 10.26
CA LYS A 272 -10.45 -22.85 10.28
C LYS A 272 -9.92 -22.44 11.67
N PRO A 273 -8.90 -23.16 12.19
CA PRO A 273 -8.26 -22.75 13.43
C PRO A 273 -7.50 -21.44 13.23
N THR A 274 -7.50 -20.60 14.25
CA THR A 274 -6.62 -19.42 14.26
C THR A 274 -5.16 -19.87 14.40
N VAL A 275 -4.33 -19.52 13.43
CA VAL A 275 -2.89 -19.78 13.44
C VAL A 275 -2.16 -18.52 13.83
N THR A 276 -1.34 -18.60 14.87
CA THR A 276 -0.42 -17.50 15.25
C THR A 276 0.93 -17.78 14.59
N PRO A 277 1.42 -16.87 13.73
CA PRO A 277 2.73 -17.06 13.10
C PRO A 277 3.86 -17.04 14.15
N PRO A 278 4.99 -17.71 13.87
CA PRO A 278 6.16 -17.65 14.74
C PRO A 278 6.62 -16.20 14.94
N LYS A 279 6.94 -15.85 16.19
CA LYS A 279 7.46 -14.51 16.47
C LYS A 279 8.80 -14.28 15.77
N VAL A 280 8.88 -13.19 15.03
CA VAL A 280 10.13 -12.70 14.46
C VAL A 280 11.02 -12.21 15.59
N LYS A 281 12.24 -12.77 15.70
CA LYS A 281 13.22 -12.31 16.68
C LYS A 281 13.71 -10.92 16.36
N PRO A 282 14.04 -10.10 17.38
CA PRO A 282 14.63 -8.79 17.14
C PRO A 282 15.86 -8.87 16.23
N PHE A 283 15.93 -8.00 15.27
CA PHE A 283 17.07 -7.84 14.35
C PHE A 283 17.31 -6.37 14.05
N THR A 284 18.53 -6.04 13.62
CA THR A 284 18.83 -4.75 13.02
C THR A 284 18.88 -4.94 11.50
N ALA A 285 18.13 -4.12 10.77
CA ALA A 285 18.12 -4.13 9.32
C ALA A 285 18.06 -2.72 8.76
N LEU A 286 18.71 -2.55 7.60
CA LEU A 286 18.60 -1.38 6.76
C LEU A 286 17.89 -1.78 5.48
N THR A 287 16.88 -1.02 5.08
CA THR A 287 16.12 -1.27 3.86
C THR A 287 16.39 -0.20 2.82
N CYS A 288 16.44 -0.62 1.58
CA CYS A 288 16.38 0.28 0.44
C CYS A 288 15.23 -0.15 -0.49
N ARG A 289 15.01 0.59 -1.58
CA ARG A 289 13.95 0.27 -2.54
C ARG A 289 14.01 -1.19 -3.03
N THR A 290 15.19 -1.78 -3.17
CA THR A 290 15.36 -3.08 -3.83
C THR A 290 15.83 -4.21 -2.92
N GLY A 291 16.05 -3.96 -1.62
CA GLY A 291 16.60 -4.99 -0.76
C GLY A 291 16.65 -4.65 0.74
N VAL A 292 17.19 -5.60 1.48
CA VAL A 292 17.39 -5.53 2.93
C VAL A 292 18.83 -5.96 3.25
N VAL A 293 19.51 -5.23 4.11
CA VAL A 293 20.77 -5.63 4.71
C VAL A 293 20.57 -5.84 6.20
N TYR A 294 20.84 -7.04 6.69
CA TYR A 294 20.79 -7.38 8.11
C TYR A 294 22.14 -7.18 8.75
N VAL A 295 22.14 -6.61 9.98
CA VAL A 295 23.35 -6.34 10.77
C VAL A 295 23.22 -7.02 12.11
N GLY A 296 24.25 -7.75 12.54
CA GLY A 296 24.30 -8.40 13.85
C GLY A 296 25.02 -9.75 13.83
N ASP A 297 25.20 -10.34 15.01
CA ASP A 297 26.03 -11.55 15.22
C ASP A 297 25.55 -12.79 14.49
N ASN A 298 24.28 -12.85 14.10
CA ASN A 298 23.68 -13.98 13.40
C ASN A 298 23.76 -13.86 11.86
N TYR A 299 24.40 -12.79 11.36
CA TYR A 299 24.48 -12.48 9.92
C TYR A 299 25.96 -12.41 9.48
N ALA A 300 26.20 -12.52 8.19
CA ALA A 300 27.52 -12.29 7.62
C ALA A 300 27.99 -10.86 7.90
N PRO A 301 29.30 -10.61 8.05
CA PRO A 301 29.84 -9.26 8.19
C PRO A 301 29.42 -8.35 7.04
N VAL A 302 28.93 -7.17 7.38
CA VAL A 302 28.46 -6.15 6.42
C VAL A 302 29.61 -5.21 6.08
N LYS A 303 29.84 -4.97 4.80
CA LYS A 303 30.83 -4.01 4.32
C LYS A 303 30.15 -2.68 4.05
N ILE A 304 30.65 -1.63 4.69
CA ILE A 304 30.19 -0.25 4.50
C ILE A 304 31.20 0.50 3.64
N GLY A 305 30.78 0.99 2.47
CA GLY A 305 31.57 1.88 1.64
C GLY A 305 31.51 3.30 2.15
N GLU A 306 32.69 3.92 2.41
CA GLU A 306 32.81 5.26 3.06
C GLU A 306 33.49 6.30 2.14
N ARG A 307 33.74 5.98 0.88
CA ARG A 307 34.49 6.85 -0.01
C ARG A 307 33.71 8.08 -0.52
N ILE A 308 32.40 8.11 -0.39
CA ILE A 308 31.60 9.31 -0.66
C ILE A 308 31.69 10.26 0.55
N ASN A 309 32.91 10.79 0.72
CA ASN A 309 33.24 11.70 1.83
C ASN A 309 34.20 12.79 1.29
N PRO A 310 33.80 14.09 1.32
CA PRO A 310 34.62 15.19 0.78
C PRO A 310 35.83 15.53 1.65
N THR A 311 35.94 14.96 2.86
CA THR A 311 37.08 15.21 3.76
C THR A 311 38.38 14.70 3.12
N GLY A 312 39.34 15.60 2.89
CA GLY A 312 40.60 15.27 2.23
C GLY A 312 40.52 14.99 0.74
N ARG A 313 39.36 15.06 0.12
CA ARG A 313 39.13 14.72 -1.32
C ARG A 313 38.70 15.97 -2.10
N LYS A 314 39.72 16.66 -2.66
CA LYS A 314 39.52 17.96 -3.35
C LYS A 314 38.49 17.89 -4.49
N THR A 315 38.63 16.93 -5.41
CA THR A 315 37.73 16.78 -6.57
C THR A 315 36.30 16.58 -6.16
N LEU A 316 36.05 15.72 -5.15
CA LEU A 316 34.69 15.45 -4.64
C LEU A 316 34.08 16.70 -4.01
N ARG A 317 34.89 17.46 -3.24
CA ARG A 317 34.47 18.75 -2.65
C ARG A 317 34.10 19.78 -3.71
N GLU A 318 34.95 19.94 -4.74
CA GLU A 318 34.71 20.88 -5.84
C GLU A 318 33.43 20.53 -6.64
N ASP A 319 33.20 19.23 -6.87
CA ASP A 319 31.98 18.78 -7.54
C ASP A 319 30.73 19.08 -6.73
N ILE A 320 30.73 18.78 -5.42
CA ILE A 320 29.62 19.10 -4.51
C ILE A 320 29.35 20.63 -4.50
N GLN A 321 30.38 21.46 -4.40
CA GLN A 321 30.25 22.92 -4.43
C GLN A 321 29.65 23.46 -5.72
N LYS A 322 29.85 22.75 -6.84
CA LYS A 322 29.27 23.07 -8.15
C LYS A 322 27.89 22.43 -8.38
N GLY A 323 27.35 21.70 -7.41
CA GLY A 323 26.11 20.93 -7.57
C GLY A 323 26.24 19.73 -8.53
N SER A 324 27.48 19.26 -8.77
CA SER A 324 27.73 18.11 -9.63
C SER A 324 27.76 16.81 -8.82
N PHE A 325 27.03 15.80 -9.30
CA PHE A 325 26.97 14.47 -8.70
C PHE A 325 27.83 13.43 -9.43
N VAL A 326 28.64 13.82 -10.41
CA VAL A 326 29.41 12.89 -11.27
C VAL A 326 30.40 12.05 -10.48
N SER A 327 31.24 12.71 -9.66
CA SER A 327 32.23 11.98 -8.83
C SER A 327 31.60 11.17 -7.74
N ILE A 328 30.47 11.64 -7.16
CA ILE A 328 29.68 10.89 -6.16
C ILE A 328 29.17 9.58 -6.74
N LYS A 329 28.50 9.64 -7.90
CA LYS A 329 28.00 8.45 -8.59
C LYS A 329 29.13 7.48 -8.96
N LYS A 330 30.27 8.00 -9.42
CA LYS A 330 31.45 7.18 -9.75
C LYS A 330 31.99 6.44 -8.55
N GLU A 331 32.15 7.12 -7.41
CA GLU A 331 32.59 6.49 -6.16
C GLU A 331 31.62 5.43 -5.69
N GLY A 332 30.31 5.74 -5.62
CA GLY A 332 29.30 4.78 -5.20
C GLY A 332 29.29 3.52 -6.07
N LEU A 333 29.38 3.66 -7.40
CA LEU A 333 29.46 2.51 -8.29
C LEU A 333 30.74 1.69 -8.05
N ALA A 334 31.87 2.34 -7.77
CA ALA A 334 33.15 1.66 -7.51
C ALA A 334 33.08 0.88 -6.18
N GLU A 335 32.45 1.43 -5.14
CA GLU A 335 32.26 0.76 -3.86
C GLU A 335 31.32 -0.46 -3.97
N VAL A 336 30.21 -0.33 -4.69
CA VAL A 336 29.32 -1.45 -5.00
C VAL A 336 30.05 -2.54 -5.77
N ALA A 337 30.84 -2.18 -6.78
CA ALA A 337 31.65 -3.14 -7.54
C ALA A 337 32.74 -3.82 -6.68
N ALA A 338 33.20 -3.14 -5.62
CA ALA A 338 34.15 -3.71 -4.64
C ALA A 338 33.42 -4.57 -3.56
N GLY A 339 32.10 -4.70 -3.64
CA GLY A 339 31.28 -5.55 -2.77
C GLY A 339 30.83 -4.86 -1.50
N ALA A 340 30.62 -3.55 -1.50
CA ALA A 340 29.95 -2.86 -0.43
C ALA A 340 28.46 -3.26 -0.36
N ASP A 341 27.98 -3.59 0.83
CA ASP A 341 26.58 -3.91 1.12
C ASP A 341 25.78 -2.64 1.44
N ILE A 342 26.46 -1.64 1.99
CA ILE A 342 25.91 -0.34 2.39
C ILE A 342 26.85 0.75 1.89
N LEU A 343 26.30 1.89 1.46
CA LEU A 343 27.05 3.10 1.17
C LEU A 343 26.79 4.14 2.25
N ASP A 344 27.87 4.63 2.87
CA ASP A 344 27.84 5.83 3.69
C ASP A 344 28.03 7.06 2.79
N VAL A 345 27.13 8.02 2.89
CA VAL A 345 27.12 9.21 2.03
C VAL A 345 27.27 10.47 2.88
N ASN A 346 28.46 11.02 2.90
CA ASN A 346 28.76 12.30 3.53
C ASN A 346 28.90 13.38 2.46
N MET A 347 28.01 14.38 2.50
CA MET A 347 27.98 15.53 1.58
C MET A 347 28.36 16.85 2.28
N GLY A 348 28.84 16.80 3.51
CA GLY A 348 29.16 17.95 4.34
C GLY A 348 30.33 18.76 3.79
N VAL A 349 30.04 19.85 3.08
CA VAL A 349 31.02 20.80 2.57
C VAL A 349 30.67 22.21 3.07
N PRO A 350 31.62 22.94 3.70
CA PRO A 350 31.37 24.30 4.14
C PRO A 350 30.93 25.20 2.98
N GLY A 351 29.84 25.94 3.18
CA GLY A 351 29.33 26.91 2.18
C GLY A 351 28.42 26.32 1.11
N VAL A 352 27.93 25.06 1.30
CA VAL A 352 26.93 24.43 0.43
C VAL A 352 25.64 24.22 1.20
#